data_f55d21c7b01cb8affc1f6b9f27d03381
#
_entry.id   f55d21c7b01cb8affc1f6b9f27d03381
#
_cell.length_a   1.000
_cell.length_b   1.000
_cell.length_c   1.000
_cell.angle_alpha   90.00
_cell.angle_beta   90.00
_cell.angle_gamma   90.00
#
_symmetry.space_group_name_H-M   'P 1'
#
loop_
_entity.id
_entity.type
_entity.pdbx_description
1 polymer ?
#
loop_
_entity_poly.entity_id
_entity_poly.type
_entity_poly.pdbx_seq_one_letter_code
_entity_poly.pdbx_strand_id
1 'polypeptide(L)'
;MKIKKIILSLVCSCCLLSSCMGSSITSIAGNAATSERGINITFDDTFIYTKIKANLLRLSIKNLANVNVTVSNGRVLLIGELKNNEERLKIVKEVWKVKGVKEVYNELLIGDNYSVMQKTKDLWLSSKIKTILLFDSKIYTNNFSLEVFDSVVYLIGISRNLEENQKIEQNIKEFSGVKKLISFIKQSKEDFND
;
A
#
# COMPACT_ATOMS: atom_id res chain seq x y z
N MET A 1 -42.05 -20.66 -24.99
CA MET A 1 -41.83 -20.76 -23.54
C MET A 1 -40.37 -20.99 -23.12
N LYS A 2 -39.56 -21.70 -23.91
CA LYS A 2 -38.13 -21.96 -23.60
C LYS A 2 -37.22 -20.74 -23.72
N ILE A 3 -37.44 -19.84 -24.70
CA ILE A 3 -36.62 -18.64 -24.93
C ILE A 3 -36.73 -17.62 -23.79
N LYS A 4 -37.93 -17.41 -23.21
CA LYS A 4 -38.11 -16.52 -22.05
C LYS A 4 -37.36 -17.01 -20.80
N LYS A 5 -37.21 -18.33 -20.59
CA LYS A 5 -36.46 -18.91 -19.48
C LYS A 5 -34.94 -18.75 -19.66
N ILE A 6 -34.46 -18.81 -20.91
CA ILE A 6 -33.04 -18.60 -21.24
C ILE A 6 -32.65 -17.14 -21.04
N ILE A 7 -33.49 -16.20 -21.49
CA ILE A 7 -33.27 -14.76 -21.29
C ILE A 7 -33.32 -14.38 -19.80
N LEU A 8 -34.24 -14.96 -19.04
CA LEU A 8 -34.36 -14.72 -17.60
C LEU A 8 -33.13 -15.29 -16.84
N SER A 9 -32.59 -16.44 -17.26
CA SER A 9 -31.37 -17.03 -16.70
C SER A 9 -30.13 -16.20 -17.04
N LEU A 10 -30.05 -15.64 -18.25
CA LEU A 10 -28.93 -14.80 -18.67
C LEU A 10 -28.92 -13.45 -17.93
N VAL A 11 -30.08 -12.85 -17.68
CA VAL A 11 -30.21 -11.59 -16.91
C VAL A 11 -29.84 -11.81 -15.44
N CYS A 12 -30.21 -12.95 -14.85
CA CYS A 12 -29.87 -13.29 -13.47
C CYS A 12 -28.34 -13.53 -13.30
N SER A 13 -27.67 -14.08 -14.32
CA SER A 13 -26.22 -14.29 -14.32
C SER A 13 -25.43 -12.97 -14.43
N CYS A 14 -25.97 -11.96 -15.14
CA CYS A 14 -25.34 -10.64 -15.24
C CYS A 14 -25.42 -9.84 -13.92
N CYS A 15 -26.44 -10.04 -13.10
CA CYS A 15 -26.59 -9.33 -11.82
C CYS A 15 -25.61 -9.79 -10.75
N LEU A 16 -25.03 -10.99 -10.88
CA LEU A 16 -24.04 -11.51 -9.92
C LEU A 16 -22.60 -11.00 -10.15
N LEU A 17 -22.34 -10.34 -11.27
CA LEU A 17 -21.02 -9.77 -11.59
C LEU A 17 -20.87 -8.30 -11.17
N SER A 18 -21.93 -7.66 -10.68
CA SER A 18 -21.91 -6.23 -10.29
C SER A 18 -21.47 -5.98 -8.84
N SER A 19 -21.10 -7.02 -8.09
CA SER A 19 -20.79 -6.92 -6.64
C SER A 19 -19.35 -6.59 -6.31
N CYS A 20 -18.47 -6.35 -7.28
CA CYS A 20 -17.04 -6.15 -7.00
C CYS A 20 -16.54 -4.70 -7.02
N MET A 21 -17.40 -3.70 -7.04
CA MET A 21 -16.95 -2.29 -7.05
C MET A 21 -17.36 -1.45 -5.83
N GLY A 22 -17.73 -2.09 -4.71
CA GLY A 22 -18.22 -1.40 -3.51
C GLY A 22 -17.46 -1.63 -2.20
N SER A 23 -16.29 -2.30 -2.21
CA SER A 23 -15.67 -2.76 -0.96
C SER A 23 -14.57 -1.87 -0.36
N SER A 24 -14.33 -0.68 -0.92
CA SER A 24 -13.21 0.14 -0.45
C SER A 24 -13.49 1.00 0.79
N ILE A 25 -14.75 1.24 1.13
CA ILE A 25 -15.10 2.14 2.24
C ILE A 25 -15.34 1.39 3.56
N THR A 26 -15.91 0.17 3.50
CA THR A 26 -16.17 -0.63 4.70
C THR A 26 -14.91 -1.27 5.31
N SER A 27 -13.89 -1.54 4.50
CA SER A 27 -12.61 -2.07 4.99
C SER A 27 -11.78 -1.03 5.77
N ILE A 28 -11.95 0.27 5.47
CA ILE A 28 -11.23 1.34 6.17
C ILE A 28 -11.70 1.45 7.62
N ALA A 29 -13.00 1.41 7.87
CA ALA A 29 -13.55 1.54 9.22
C ALA A 29 -13.26 0.32 10.11
N GLY A 30 -13.33 -0.89 9.56
CA GLY A 30 -13.04 -2.13 10.30
C GLY A 30 -11.57 -2.25 10.72
N ASN A 31 -10.66 -1.87 9.82
CA ASN A 31 -9.22 -1.94 10.11
C ASN A 31 -8.74 -0.83 11.05
N ALA A 32 -9.40 0.34 11.03
CA ALA A 32 -9.03 1.46 11.90
C ALA A 32 -9.29 1.16 13.39
N ALA A 33 -10.36 0.43 13.69
CA ALA A 33 -10.76 0.11 15.07
C ALA A 33 -9.81 -0.87 15.76
N THR A 34 -9.07 -1.68 14.99
CA THR A 34 -8.14 -2.71 15.51
C THR A 34 -6.66 -2.36 15.30
N SER A 35 -6.37 -1.17 14.77
CA SER A 35 -5.02 -0.72 14.46
C SER A 35 -4.48 0.16 15.60
N GLU A 36 -3.22 -0.01 15.95
CA GLU A 36 -2.46 0.89 16.85
C GLU A 36 -2.41 2.34 16.34
N ARG A 37 -2.75 2.56 15.08
CA ARG A 37 -2.84 3.90 14.48
C ARG A 37 -4.06 4.69 14.98
N GLY A 38 -5.11 4.00 15.45
CA GLY A 38 -6.37 4.61 15.84
C GLY A 38 -7.20 5.17 14.68
N ILE A 39 -8.47 5.46 14.94
CA ILE A 39 -9.43 5.92 13.91
C ILE A 39 -9.03 7.29 13.35
N ASN A 40 -8.71 8.25 14.21
CA ASN A 40 -8.39 9.61 13.79
C ASN A 40 -7.17 9.66 12.86
N ILE A 41 -6.12 8.92 13.20
CA ILE A 41 -4.90 8.86 12.36
C ILE A 41 -5.19 8.19 11.01
N THR A 42 -6.05 7.19 10.99
CA THR A 42 -6.44 6.52 9.73
C THR A 42 -7.23 7.45 8.82
N PHE A 43 -8.13 8.28 9.36
CA PHE A 43 -8.82 9.31 8.57
C PHE A 43 -7.84 10.36 8.04
N ASP A 44 -6.89 10.82 8.86
CA ASP A 44 -5.86 11.77 8.45
C ASP A 44 -5.00 11.18 7.31
N ASP A 45 -4.56 9.93 7.44
CA ASP A 45 -3.77 9.25 6.40
C ASP A 45 -4.55 9.09 5.08
N THR A 46 -5.85 8.78 5.15
CA THR A 46 -6.72 8.69 3.98
C THR A 46 -6.88 10.05 3.30
N PHE A 47 -7.05 11.12 4.10
CA PHE A 47 -7.11 12.47 3.57
C PHE A 47 -5.80 12.88 2.89
N ILE A 48 -4.66 12.63 3.54
CA ILE A 48 -3.33 12.90 2.98
C ILE A 48 -3.13 12.14 1.66
N TYR A 49 -3.42 10.84 1.64
CA TYR A 49 -3.34 10.00 0.44
C TYR A 49 -4.18 10.56 -0.71
N THR A 50 -5.45 10.88 -0.43
CA THR A 50 -6.38 11.40 -1.44
C THR A 50 -5.91 12.74 -2.01
N LYS A 51 -5.42 13.63 -1.15
CA LYS A 51 -4.88 14.93 -1.57
C LYS A 51 -3.60 14.78 -2.40
N ILE A 52 -2.69 13.89 -1.99
CA ILE A 52 -1.49 13.59 -2.77
C ILE A 52 -1.89 13.07 -4.16
N LYS A 53 -2.76 12.06 -4.24
CA LYS A 53 -3.20 11.50 -5.52
C LYS A 53 -3.86 12.56 -6.41
N ALA A 54 -4.70 13.42 -5.84
CA ALA A 54 -5.33 14.52 -6.58
C ALA A 54 -4.32 15.55 -7.10
N ASN A 55 -3.29 15.89 -6.31
CA ASN A 55 -2.22 16.79 -6.74
C ASN A 55 -1.39 16.15 -7.87
N LEU A 56 -1.01 14.88 -7.72
CA LEU A 56 -0.20 14.18 -8.71
C LEU A 56 -0.92 14.04 -10.04
N LEU A 57 -2.24 13.81 -10.04
CA LEU A 57 -3.04 13.74 -11.29
C LEU A 57 -3.04 15.04 -12.09
N ARG A 58 -2.75 16.18 -11.45
CA ARG A 58 -2.62 17.49 -12.15
C ARG A 58 -1.26 17.67 -12.81
N LEU A 59 -0.30 16.83 -12.45
CA LEU A 59 1.01 16.85 -13.08
C LEU A 59 0.93 16.09 -14.40
N SER A 60 1.39 16.69 -15.49
CA SER A 60 1.48 16.05 -16.80
C SER A 60 2.66 15.09 -16.87
N ILE A 61 2.73 14.15 -15.92
CA ILE A 61 3.82 13.17 -15.82
C ILE A 61 3.42 11.90 -16.55
N LYS A 62 4.27 11.51 -17.50
CA LYS A 62 4.14 10.21 -18.16
C LYS A 62 4.51 9.12 -17.16
N ASN A 63 3.78 7.99 -17.19
CA ASN A 63 4.01 6.85 -16.29
C ASN A 63 3.69 7.11 -14.80
N LEU A 64 2.90 8.14 -14.47
CA LEU A 64 2.44 8.35 -13.09
C LEU A 64 1.73 7.12 -12.51
N ALA A 65 1.15 6.27 -13.37
CA ALA A 65 0.57 4.99 -12.98
C ALA A 65 1.58 4.00 -12.38
N ASN A 66 2.88 4.21 -12.62
CA ASN A 66 3.95 3.41 -12.03
C ASN A 66 4.43 3.96 -10.68
N VAL A 67 3.79 5.03 -10.17
CA VAL A 67 4.12 5.63 -8.87
C VAL A 67 3.08 5.20 -7.84
N ASN A 68 3.54 4.42 -6.88
CA ASN A 68 2.76 4.02 -5.72
C ASN A 68 3.00 5.03 -4.59
N VAL A 69 1.93 5.37 -3.91
CA VAL A 69 1.92 6.24 -2.73
C VAL A 69 1.32 5.46 -1.58
N THR A 70 2.01 5.38 -0.48
CA THR A 70 1.50 4.76 0.76
C THR A 70 1.66 5.76 1.90
N VAL A 71 0.64 5.89 2.74
CA VAL A 71 0.66 6.81 3.88
C VAL A 71 0.46 6.02 5.16
N SER A 72 1.28 6.30 6.16
CA SER A 72 1.20 5.70 7.48
C SER A 72 1.59 6.72 8.55
N ASN A 73 0.60 7.16 9.32
CA ASN A 73 0.78 8.12 10.42
C ASN A 73 1.38 9.47 9.99
N GLY A 74 0.94 9.97 8.82
CA GLY A 74 1.46 11.17 8.19
C GLY A 74 2.81 10.99 7.48
N ARG A 75 3.38 9.79 7.50
CA ARG A 75 4.60 9.44 6.77
C ARG A 75 4.24 8.88 5.40
N VAL A 76 4.82 9.44 4.37
CA VAL A 76 4.53 9.10 2.98
C VAL A 76 5.68 8.31 2.39
N LEU A 77 5.38 7.16 1.83
CA LEU A 77 6.31 6.34 1.06
C LEU A 77 5.96 6.45 -0.42
N LEU A 78 6.93 6.85 -1.22
CA LEU A 78 6.84 6.97 -2.69
C LEU A 78 7.73 5.90 -3.31
N ILE A 79 7.13 5.01 -4.10
CA ILE A 79 7.83 3.91 -4.78
C ILE A 79 7.43 3.92 -6.25
N GLY A 80 8.37 3.57 -7.11
CA GLY A 80 8.10 3.45 -8.54
C GLY A 80 9.27 3.85 -9.41
N GLU A 81 9.01 3.99 -10.70
CA GLU A 81 10.01 4.36 -11.68
C GLU A 81 9.53 5.52 -12.55
N LEU A 82 10.39 6.50 -12.70
CA LEU A 82 10.17 7.72 -13.47
C LEU A 82 11.28 7.90 -14.52
N LYS A 83 11.01 8.66 -15.57
CA LYS A 83 11.98 8.85 -16.65
C LYS A 83 13.15 9.74 -16.29
N ASN A 84 12.95 10.70 -15.38
CA ASN A 84 13.96 11.69 -15.07
C ASN A 84 13.81 12.28 -13.66
N ASN A 85 14.88 12.92 -13.20
CA ASN A 85 14.93 13.55 -11.89
C ASN A 85 13.97 14.75 -11.75
N GLU A 86 13.64 15.43 -12.84
CA GLU A 86 12.73 16.58 -12.80
C GLU A 86 11.31 16.14 -12.40
N GLU A 87 10.81 15.04 -12.97
CA GLU A 87 9.52 14.44 -12.59
C GLU A 87 9.54 14.02 -11.13
N ARG A 88 10.62 13.37 -10.67
CA ARG A 88 10.79 12.98 -9.26
C ARG A 88 10.72 14.17 -8.32
N LEU A 89 11.42 15.25 -8.63
CA LEU A 89 11.39 16.48 -7.83
C LEU A 89 10.01 17.14 -7.81
N LYS A 90 9.29 17.15 -8.94
CA LYS A 90 7.92 17.67 -9.01
C LYS A 90 6.99 16.87 -8.08
N ILE A 91 7.06 15.55 -8.11
CA ILE A 91 6.26 14.68 -7.26
C ILE A 91 6.55 14.96 -5.78
N VAL A 92 7.81 14.94 -5.37
CA VAL A 92 8.19 15.16 -3.97
C VAL A 92 7.73 16.53 -3.47
N LYS A 93 7.87 17.58 -4.30
CA LYS A 93 7.37 18.93 -3.97
C LYS A 93 5.85 18.96 -3.76
N GLU A 94 5.08 18.28 -4.62
CA GLU A 94 3.62 18.24 -4.48
C GLU A 94 3.19 17.45 -3.24
N VAL A 95 3.91 16.41 -2.87
CA VAL A 95 3.66 15.65 -1.65
C VAL A 95 3.85 16.53 -0.40
N TRP A 96 4.94 17.29 -0.34
CA TRP A 96 5.22 18.17 0.80
C TRP A 96 4.23 19.34 0.97
N LYS A 97 3.49 19.72 -0.08
CA LYS A 97 2.43 20.75 0.01
C LYS A 97 1.19 20.25 0.76
N VAL A 98 1.04 18.95 0.95
CA VAL A 98 -0.16 18.40 1.57
C VAL A 98 -0.08 18.53 3.09
N LYS A 99 -1.07 19.22 3.67
CA LYS A 99 -1.18 19.38 5.12
C LYS A 99 -1.29 18.00 5.80
N GLY A 100 -0.50 17.79 6.84
CA GLY A 100 -0.46 16.55 7.59
C GLY A 100 0.70 15.61 7.21
N VAL A 101 1.40 15.87 6.09
CA VAL A 101 2.63 15.16 5.76
C VAL A 101 3.73 15.54 6.74
N LYS A 102 4.30 14.54 7.41
CA LYS A 102 5.35 14.68 8.43
C LYS A 102 6.72 14.27 7.91
N GLU A 103 6.76 13.20 7.11
CA GLU A 103 7.98 12.61 6.55
C GLU A 103 7.68 12.08 5.14
N VAL A 104 8.69 12.12 4.26
CA VAL A 104 8.60 11.55 2.91
C VAL A 104 9.79 10.63 2.68
N TYR A 105 9.51 9.35 2.49
CA TYR A 105 10.46 8.34 2.07
C TYR A 105 10.39 8.24 0.55
N ASN A 106 11.42 8.74 -0.12
CA ASN A 106 11.47 8.82 -1.58
C ASN A 106 12.31 7.66 -2.14
N GLU A 107 11.65 6.59 -2.51
CA GLU A 107 12.22 5.40 -3.13
C GLU A 107 11.88 5.33 -4.65
N LEU A 108 11.66 6.50 -5.26
CA LEU A 108 11.44 6.61 -6.70
C LEU A 108 12.75 6.42 -7.45
N LEU A 109 12.79 5.45 -8.34
CA LEU A 109 13.92 5.17 -9.22
C LEU A 109 13.81 5.95 -10.53
N ILE A 110 14.93 6.14 -11.19
CA ILE A 110 14.98 6.73 -12.53
C ILE A 110 15.29 5.62 -13.53
N GLY A 111 14.39 5.45 -14.48
CA GLY A 111 14.46 4.42 -15.52
C GLY A 111 13.16 4.30 -16.29
N ASP A 112 13.10 3.32 -17.19
CA ASP A 112 11.89 2.92 -17.91
C ASP A 112 11.85 1.39 -18.17
N ASN A 113 12.50 0.63 -17.29
CA ASN A 113 12.70 -0.80 -17.44
C ASN A 113 11.68 -1.65 -16.66
N TYR A 114 10.81 -1.03 -15.86
CA TYR A 114 9.82 -1.76 -15.06
C TYR A 114 8.71 -2.33 -15.94
N SER A 115 8.94 -3.58 -16.35
CA SER A 115 8.07 -4.28 -17.30
C SER A 115 6.78 -4.79 -16.67
N VAL A 116 5.77 -5.06 -17.51
CA VAL A 116 4.51 -5.71 -17.10
C VAL A 116 4.79 -7.09 -16.46
N MET A 117 5.77 -7.82 -16.98
CA MET A 117 6.19 -9.11 -16.42
C MET A 117 6.71 -8.94 -15.00
N GLN A 118 7.56 -7.93 -14.74
CA GLN A 118 8.09 -7.68 -13.41
C GLN A 118 6.98 -7.23 -12.45
N LYS A 119 6.06 -6.38 -12.91
CA LYS A 119 4.89 -5.97 -12.15
C LYS A 119 4.04 -7.16 -11.71
N THR A 120 3.83 -8.14 -12.60
CA THR A 120 3.07 -9.36 -12.26
C THR A 120 3.80 -10.19 -11.21
N LYS A 121 5.12 -10.33 -11.32
CA LYS A 121 5.94 -11.02 -10.31
C LYS A 121 5.86 -10.33 -8.95
N ASP A 122 5.94 -9.01 -8.93
CA ASP A 122 5.87 -8.23 -7.70
C ASP A 122 4.50 -8.33 -7.02
N LEU A 123 3.41 -8.33 -7.80
CA LEU A 123 2.06 -8.56 -7.29
C LEU A 123 1.91 -9.95 -6.65
N TRP A 124 2.45 -10.98 -7.33
CA TRP A 124 2.45 -12.34 -6.80
C TRP A 124 3.26 -12.44 -5.51
N LEU A 125 4.46 -11.87 -5.49
CA LEU A 125 5.35 -11.83 -4.33
C LEU A 125 4.69 -11.12 -3.15
N SER A 126 4.11 -9.94 -3.39
CA SER A 126 3.36 -9.17 -2.40
C SER A 126 2.21 -9.98 -1.79
N SER A 127 1.41 -10.66 -2.63
CA SER A 127 0.30 -11.47 -2.16
C SER A 127 0.76 -12.62 -1.28
N LYS A 128 1.84 -13.30 -1.66
CA LYS A 128 2.41 -14.40 -0.88
C LYS A 128 2.92 -13.95 0.49
N ILE A 129 3.69 -12.86 0.52
CA ILE A 129 4.23 -12.32 1.77
C ILE A 129 3.07 -11.88 2.69
N LYS A 130 2.10 -11.11 2.16
CA LYS A 130 0.91 -10.68 2.93
C LYS A 130 0.15 -11.86 3.52
N THR A 131 -0.01 -12.94 2.76
CA THR A 131 -0.67 -14.15 3.25
C THR A 131 0.08 -14.77 4.44
N ILE A 132 1.40 -14.91 4.35
CA ILE A 132 2.20 -15.49 5.44
C ILE A 132 2.14 -14.61 6.69
N LEU A 133 2.29 -13.30 6.53
CA LEU A 133 2.20 -12.36 7.66
C LEU A 133 0.81 -12.39 8.32
N LEU A 134 -0.26 -12.57 7.53
CA LEU A 134 -1.64 -12.63 8.04
C LEU A 134 -1.88 -13.86 8.93
N PHE A 135 -1.24 -14.98 8.65
CA PHE A 135 -1.36 -16.21 9.43
C PHE A 135 -0.42 -16.28 10.64
N ASP A 136 0.49 -15.34 10.79
CA ASP A 136 1.35 -15.27 11.98
C ASP A 136 0.63 -14.50 13.11
N SER A 137 0.23 -15.21 14.15
CA SER A 137 -0.55 -14.65 15.28
C SER A 137 0.22 -13.58 16.09
N LYS A 138 1.53 -13.51 15.93
CA LYS A 138 2.37 -12.51 16.60
C LYS A 138 2.47 -11.19 15.84
N ILE A 139 1.93 -11.13 14.61
CA ILE A 139 2.01 -9.97 13.71
C ILE A 139 0.63 -9.34 13.54
N TYR A 140 0.50 -8.08 13.91
CA TYR A 140 -0.70 -7.28 13.68
C TYR A 140 -0.60 -6.58 12.31
N THR A 141 -0.97 -7.32 11.27
CA THR A 141 -0.80 -6.87 9.87
C THR A 141 -1.50 -5.55 9.55
N ASN A 142 -2.54 -5.18 10.31
CA ASN A 142 -3.24 -3.89 10.15
C ASN A 142 -2.37 -2.67 10.49
N ASN A 143 -1.28 -2.87 11.23
CA ASN A 143 -0.34 -1.81 11.60
C ASN A 143 0.68 -1.51 10.52
N PHE A 144 0.75 -2.33 9.48
CA PHE A 144 1.79 -2.28 8.46
C PHE A 144 1.21 -2.17 7.05
N SER A 145 1.93 -1.50 6.19
CA SER A 145 1.70 -1.51 4.74
C SER A 145 2.92 -2.08 4.06
N LEU A 146 2.71 -3.06 3.19
CA LEU A 146 3.75 -3.74 2.44
C LEU A 146 3.55 -3.49 0.95
N GLU A 147 4.59 -2.97 0.31
CA GLU A 147 4.68 -2.75 -1.13
C GLU A 147 5.86 -3.51 -1.70
N VAL A 148 5.74 -3.95 -2.94
CA VAL A 148 6.83 -4.63 -3.65
C VAL A 148 7.06 -3.91 -4.98
N PHE A 149 8.33 -3.60 -5.26
CA PHE A 149 8.75 -3.00 -6.51
C PHE A 149 10.12 -3.56 -6.92
N ASP A 150 10.21 -4.11 -8.11
CA ASP A 150 11.39 -4.82 -8.65
C ASP A 150 11.98 -5.85 -7.67
N SER A 151 11.11 -6.64 -7.04
CA SER A 151 11.45 -7.64 -6.02
C SER A 151 12.08 -7.08 -4.73
N VAL A 152 12.10 -5.76 -4.57
CA VAL A 152 12.42 -5.08 -3.31
C VAL A 152 11.14 -4.90 -2.52
N VAL A 153 11.15 -5.35 -1.27
CA VAL A 153 10.01 -5.20 -0.36
C VAL A 153 10.20 -3.94 0.46
N TYR A 154 9.20 -3.10 0.46
CA TYR A 154 9.12 -1.88 1.27
C TYR A 154 8.06 -2.06 2.33
N LEU A 155 8.42 -1.80 3.57
CA LEU A 155 7.54 -1.95 4.72
C LEU A 155 7.46 -0.64 5.49
N ILE A 156 6.25 -0.12 5.69
CA ILE A 156 6.00 1.08 6.49
C ILE A 156 4.88 0.81 7.49
N GLY A 157 5.05 1.26 8.72
CA GLY A 157 4.04 1.05 9.75
C GLY A 157 4.52 1.37 11.15
N ILE A 158 3.77 0.86 12.14
CA ILE A 158 4.11 0.99 13.55
C ILE A 158 4.06 -0.41 14.16
N SER A 159 5.18 -0.89 14.71
CA SER A 159 5.20 -2.11 15.52
C SER A 159 4.81 -1.79 16.96
N ARG A 160 4.16 -2.74 17.62
CA ARG A 160 3.86 -2.63 19.05
C ARG A 160 5.11 -2.74 19.91
N ASN A 161 6.03 -3.62 19.49
CA ASN A 161 7.28 -3.88 20.20
C ASN A 161 8.38 -4.33 19.24
N LEU A 162 9.58 -4.51 19.77
CA LEU A 162 10.75 -4.91 19.02
C LEU A 162 10.62 -6.35 18.47
N GLU A 163 9.98 -7.26 19.24
CA GLU A 163 9.81 -8.66 18.82
C GLU A 163 8.97 -8.75 17.55
N GLU A 164 7.84 -8.03 17.49
CA GLU A 164 6.97 -7.97 16.31
C GLU A 164 7.75 -7.43 15.10
N ASN A 165 8.52 -6.36 15.27
CA ASN A 165 9.33 -5.79 14.20
C ASN A 165 10.36 -6.81 13.66
N GLN A 166 11.13 -7.44 14.55
CA GLN A 166 12.12 -8.43 14.17
C GLN A 166 11.47 -9.63 13.47
N LYS A 167 10.33 -10.09 13.96
CA LYS A 167 9.59 -11.22 13.38
C LYS A 167 9.11 -10.93 11.95
N ILE A 168 8.55 -9.74 11.72
CA ILE A 168 8.13 -9.33 10.37
C ILE A 168 9.32 -9.28 9.43
N GLU A 169 10.40 -8.61 9.84
CA GLU A 169 11.59 -8.46 9.00
C GLU A 169 12.23 -9.82 8.68
N GLN A 170 12.30 -10.73 9.65
CA GLN A 170 12.83 -12.07 9.45
C GLN A 170 11.98 -12.83 8.42
N ASN A 171 10.66 -12.90 8.63
CA ASN A 171 9.76 -13.61 7.72
C ASN A 171 9.88 -13.09 6.27
N ILE A 172 10.08 -11.79 6.09
CA ILE A 172 10.23 -11.20 4.75
C ILE A 172 11.61 -11.48 4.15
N LYS A 173 12.70 -11.35 4.95
CA LYS A 173 14.07 -11.56 4.47
C LYS A 173 14.32 -13.01 4.03
N GLU A 174 13.69 -13.96 4.70
CA GLU A 174 13.80 -15.39 4.39
C GLU A 174 12.92 -15.82 3.20
N PHE A 175 12.05 -14.93 2.71
CA PHE A 175 11.12 -15.25 1.65
C PHE A 175 11.81 -15.33 0.28
N SER A 176 11.67 -16.48 -0.38
CA SER A 176 12.25 -16.70 -1.71
C SER A 176 11.70 -15.70 -2.73
N GLY A 177 12.57 -15.05 -3.47
CA GLY A 177 12.24 -14.04 -4.47
C GLY A 177 12.34 -12.60 -3.97
N VAL A 178 12.57 -12.36 -2.67
CA VAL A 178 12.88 -11.03 -2.15
C VAL A 178 14.36 -10.73 -2.39
N LYS A 179 14.64 -9.66 -3.15
CA LYS A 179 16.01 -9.17 -3.36
C LYS A 179 16.52 -8.36 -2.17
N LYS A 180 15.64 -7.56 -1.59
CA LYS A 180 15.97 -6.63 -0.50
C LYS A 180 14.73 -6.27 0.30
N LEU A 181 14.87 -6.05 1.60
CA LEU A 181 13.88 -5.41 2.45
C LEU A 181 14.35 -4.01 2.84
N ILE A 182 13.48 -3.02 2.66
CA ILE A 182 13.63 -1.66 3.16
C ILE A 182 12.49 -1.40 4.13
N SER A 183 12.84 -1.21 5.41
CA SER A 183 11.87 -1.08 6.49
C SER A 183 11.85 0.34 7.04
N PHE A 184 10.65 0.92 7.08
CA PHE A 184 10.32 2.22 7.68
C PHE A 184 9.36 2.04 8.86
N ILE A 185 9.52 0.95 9.61
CA ILE A 185 8.74 0.70 10.81
C ILE A 185 9.24 1.60 11.92
N LYS A 186 8.31 2.22 12.66
CA LYS A 186 8.58 2.86 13.95
C LYS A 186 7.93 2.03 15.05
N GLN A 187 8.52 2.01 16.22
CA GLN A 187 7.94 1.38 17.40
C GLN A 187 6.91 2.31 18.03
N SER A 188 5.82 1.74 18.53
CA SER A 188 4.82 2.47 19.32
C SER A 188 5.47 3.07 20.57
N LYS A 189 5.05 4.28 20.97
CA LYS A 189 5.59 4.96 22.16
C LYS A 189 4.92 4.51 23.46
N GLU A 190 3.95 3.60 23.39
CA GLU A 190 3.18 3.18 24.57
C GLU A 190 3.94 2.25 25.53
N ASP A 191 5.08 1.66 25.10
CA ASP A 191 5.87 0.73 25.92
C ASP A 191 6.92 1.39 26.84
N PHE A 192 6.88 2.71 27.05
CA PHE A 192 7.86 3.40 27.89
C PHE A 192 7.31 3.93 29.23
N ASN A 193 6.11 3.50 29.67
CA ASN A 193 5.51 3.85 30.94
C ASN A 193 5.22 2.59 31.80
N ASP A 194 6.27 1.84 32.14
CA ASP A 194 6.29 0.93 33.27
C ASP A 194 7.48 1.24 34.17
#